data_0af5ef641c029861adccb0ae69517a43
#
_entry.id   0af5ef641c029861adccb0ae69517a43
#
_cell.length_a   1.000
_cell.length_b   1.000
_cell.length_c   1.000
_cell.angle_alpha   90.00
_cell.angle_beta   90.00
_cell.angle_gamma   90.00
#
_symmetry.space_group_name_H-M   'P 1'
#
loop_
_entity.id
_entity.type
_entity.pdbx_description
1 polymer ?
#
loop_
_entity_poly.entity_id
_entity_poly.type
_entity_poly.pdbx_seq_one_letter_code
_entity_poly.pdbx_strand_id
1 'polypeptide(L)'
;MGIGTAPSALIAHGIETTAVEIDPVVHEFATRYFNLPLNHTSIIGDAVNMVDEMHTGFPKKTYDYIIHDVFTGGAEPIDLFTQEFLNGLSNLISPGGTIAINYAGDLLLPSAISVITTVLSVFPNCRLFREVPIPVPMGKEDFTNLVIFCKNTTETFTFRIPNEADFLGSPARRQHLVPQNEILDARQTVEGKGRIIRRGQTRWLEASQLRSARGHWHVMRAVLPDIVWETW
;
A
#
# COMPACT_ATOMS: atom_id res chain seq x y z
N MET A 1 -7.91 -1.57 -5.68
CA MET A 1 -7.73 -2.80 -6.49
C MET A 1 -7.17 -2.50 -7.88
N GLY A 2 -7.57 -1.39 -8.50
CA GLY A 2 -7.14 -1.01 -9.84
C GLY A 2 -7.46 -2.09 -10.89
N ILE A 3 -6.53 -2.36 -11.80
CA ILE A 3 -6.70 -3.38 -12.86
C ILE A 3 -6.64 -4.84 -12.35
N GLY A 4 -6.50 -5.06 -11.06
CA GLY A 4 -6.54 -6.41 -10.47
C GLY A 4 -5.20 -7.16 -10.46
N THR A 5 -4.07 -6.48 -10.58
CA THR A 5 -2.74 -7.13 -10.63
C THR A 5 -2.42 -7.94 -9.38
N ALA A 6 -2.65 -7.38 -8.19
CA ALA A 6 -2.39 -8.06 -6.93
C ALA A 6 -3.36 -9.24 -6.68
N PRO A 7 -4.70 -9.08 -6.79
CA PRO A 7 -5.60 -10.21 -6.64
C PRO A 7 -5.36 -11.31 -7.69
N SER A 8 -5.09 -10.98 -8.94
CA SER A 8 -4.76 -11.98 -9.98
C SER A 8 -3.53 -12.81 -9.62
N ALA A 9 -2.51 -12.18 -9.02
CA ALA A 9 -1.31 -12.89 -8.59
C ALA A 9 -1.60 -13.85 -7.43
N LEU A 10 -2.37 -13.42 -6.42
CA LEU A 10 -2.78 -14.27 -5.30
C LEU A 10 -3.58 -15.48 -5.76
N ILE A 11 -4.56 -15.27 -6.66
CA ILE A 11 -5.38 -16.33 -7.24
C ILE A 11 -4.51 -17.31 -8.03
N ALA A 12 -3.56 -16.84 -8.83
CA ALA A 12 -2.65 -17.68 -9.60
C ALA A 12 -1.77 -18.58 -8.72
N HIS A 13 -1.52 -18.17 -7.47
CA HIS A 13 -0.85 -18.97 -6.44
C HIS A 13 -1.81 -19.87 -5.64
N GLY A 14 -3.07 -19.95 -6.02
CA GLY A 14 -4.09 -20.79 -5.34
C GLY A 14 -4.56 -20.21 -4.01
N ILE A 15 -4.36 -18.92 -3.75
CA ILE A 15 -4.78 -18.25 -2.52
C ILE A 15 -6.23 -17.79 -2.67
N GLU A 16 -7.11 -18.21 -1.74
CA GLU A 16 -8.46 -17.69 -1.67
C GLU A 16 -8.42 -16.18 -1.42
N THR A 17 -8.98 -15.42 -2.35
CA THR A 17 -8.80 -13.97 -2.38
C THR A 17 -10.12 -13.25 -2.20
N THR A 18 -10.13 -12.24 -1.32
CA THR A 18 -11.19 -11.24 -1.19
C THR A 18 -10.65 -9.89 -1.65
N ALA A 19 -11.31 -9.27 -2.63
CA ALA A 19 -10.97 -7.94 -3.12
C ALA A 19 -12.02 -6.93 -2.66
N VAL A 20 -11.58 -5.84 -2.04
CA VAL A 20 -12.42 -4.69 -1.68
C VAL A 20 -12.12 -3.56 -2.65
N GLU A 21 -13.15 -3.03 -3.29
CA GLU A 21 -13.06 -1.92 -4.25
C GLU A 21 -14.24 -0.96 -4.05
N ILE A 22 -13.96 0.33 -3.97
CA ILE A 22 -15.00 1.34 -3.74
C ILE A 22 -15.83 1.60 -5.00
N ASP A 23 -15.20 1.50 -6.18
CA ASP A 23 -15.82 1.81 -7.46
C ASP A 23 -16.20 0.52 -8.22
N PRO A 24 -17.50 0.24 -8.40
CA PRO A 24 -17.95 -0.94 -9.14
C PRO A 24 -17.47 -0.95 -10.60
N VAL A 25 -17.28 0.22 -11.22
CA VAL A 25 -16.80 0.32 -12.62
C VAL A 25 -15.35 -0.13 -12.72
N VAL A 26 -14.51 0.22 -11.73
CA VAL A 26 -13.12 -0.27 -11.67
C VAL A 26 -13.08 -1.79 -11.58
N HIS A 27 -13.93 -2.38 -10.74
CA HIS A 27 -14.04 -3.84 -10.65
C HIS A 27 -14.53 -4.48 -11.96
N GLU A 28 -15.57 -3.91 -12.59
CA GLU A 28 -16.05 -4.37 -13.89
C GLU A 28 -14.94 -4.30 -14.94
N PHE A 29 -14.21 -3.21 -15.01
CA PHE A 29 -13.14 -3.05 -15.99
C PHE A 29 -11.98 -4.03 -15.75
N ALA A 30 -11.61 -4.28 -14.49
CA ALA A 30 -10.58 -5.26 -14.15
C ALA A 30 -10.96 -6.66 -14.66
N THR A 31 -12.21 -7.07 -14.50
CA THR A 31 -12.69 -8.39 -14.99
C THR A 31 -12.83 -8.42 -16.51
N ARG A 32 -13.39 -7.36 -17.11
CA ARG A 32 -13.76 -7.35 -18.54
C ARG A 32 -12.57 -7.11 -19.46
N TYR A 33 -11.62 -6.27 -19.07
CA TYR A 33 -10.53 -5.80 -19.94
C TYR A 33 -9.14 -6.22 -19.47
N PHE A 34 -8.97 -6.60 -18.20
CA PHE A 34 -7.67 -6.94 -17.63
C PHE A 34 -7.57 -8.37 -17.12
N ASN A 35 -8.54 -9.22 -17.50
CA ASN A 35 -8.54 -10.65 -17.19
C ASN A 35 -8.43 -10.97 -15.70
N LEU A 36 -9.00 -10.13 -14.82
CA LEU A 36 -9.10 -10.49 -13.40
C LEU A 36 -9.95 -11.77 -13.28
N PRO A 37 -9.41 -12.86 -12.73
CA PRO A 37 -10.15 -14.11 -12.60
C PRO A 37 -11.39 -13.95 -11.71
N LEU A 38 -12.51 -14.60 -12.09
CA LEU A 38 -13.79 -14.49 -11.38
C LEU A 38 -13.86 -15.32 -10.08
N ASN A 39 -12.90 -16.19 -9.83
CA ASN A 39 -12.84 -17.05 -8.66
C ASN A 39 -12.26 -16.33 -7.41
N HIS A 40 -12.77 -15.14 -7.13
CA HIS A 40 -12.50 -14.38 -5.92
C HIS A 40 -13.80 -13.84 -5.31
N THR A 41 -13.77 -13.49 -4.02
CA THR A 41 -14.85 -12.76 -3.38
C THR A 41 -14.66 -11.27 -3.66
N SER A 42 -15.66 -10.64 -4.28
CA SER A 42 -15.67 -9.18 -4.53
C SER A 42 -16.59 -8.50 -3.53
N ILE A 43 -16.08 -7.43 -2.91
CA ILE A 43 -16.84 -6.55 -2.03
C ILE A 43 -16.74 -5.14 -2.59
N ILE A 44 -17.86 -4.62 -3.09
CA ILE A 44 -17.95 -3.24 -3.56
C ILE A 44 -18.33 -2.35 -2.38
N GLY A 45 -17.40 -1.51 -1.94
CA GLY A 45 -17.61 -0.62 -0.80
C GLY A 45 -16.37 0.08 -0.31
N ASP A 46 -16.56 1.00 0.61
CA ASP A 46 -15.48 1.72 1.28
C ASP A 46 -14.71 0.79 2.23
N ALA A 47 -13.40 0.68 2.03
CA ALA A 47 -12.55 -0.19 2.83
C ALA A 47 -12.54 0.18 4.32
N VAL A 48 -12.72 1.46 4.68
CA VAL A 48 -12.80 1.89 6.09
C VAL A 48 -13.99 1.23 6.77
N ASN A 49 -15.17 1.34 6.16
CA ASN A 49 -16.40 0.75 6.69
C ASN A 49 -16.31 -0.79 6.71
N MET A 50 -15.79 -1.38 5.64
CA MET A 50 -15.66 -2.83 5.53
C MET A 50 -14.73 -3.41 6.58
N VAL A 51 -13.60 -2.76 6.88
CA VAL A 51 -12.69 -3.20 7.94
C VAL A 51 -13.34 -3.06 9.31
N ASP A 52 -14.08 -1.97 9.57
CA ASP A 52 -14.83 -1.77 10.83
C ASP A 52 -15.89 -2.88 11.02
N GLU A 53 -16.58 -3.29 9.97
CA GLU A 53 -17.56 -4.39 10.00
C GLU A 53 -16.88 -5.76 10.19
N MET A 54 -15.84 -6.04 9.42
CA MET A 54 -15.15 -7.34 9.44
C MET A 54 -14.49 -7.64 10.77
N HIS A 55 -13.84 -6.66 11.41
CA HIS A 55 -13.11 -6.91 12.64
C HIS A 55 -14.03 -7.02 13.86
N THR A 56 -15.25 -6.50 13.78
CA THR A 56 -16.31 -6.61 14.80
C THR A 56 -17.26 -7.78 14.56
N GLY A 57 -17.25 -8.35 13.34
CA GLY A 57 -18.12 -9.43 12.93
C GLY A 57 -17.89 -10.75 13.67
N PHE A 58 -18.95 -11.61 13.73
CA PHE A 58 -18.86 -12.97 14.27
C PHE A 58 -19.45 -13.99 13.29
N PRO A 59 -18.76 -15.09 12.96
CA PRO A 59 -17.41 -15.45 13.40
C PRO A 59 -16.34 -14.50 12.82
N LYS A 60 -15.28 -14.24 13.56
CA LYS A 60 -14.19 -13.36 13.13
C LYS A 60 -13.46 -13.99 11.95
N LYS A 61 -13.47 -13.31 10.80
CA LYS A 61 -12.68 -13.69 9.64
C LYS A 61 -11.25 -13.15 9.78
N THR A 62 -10.25 -13.97 9.48
CA THR A 62 -8.84 -13.55 9.45
C THR A 62 -8.20 -13.93 8.12
N TYR A 63 -7.11 -13.26 7.78
CA TYR A 63 -6.39 -13.41 6.51
C TYR A 63 -4.91 -13.64 6.76
N ASP A 64 -4.31 -14.56 6.01
CA ASP A 64 -2.87 -14.81 6.07
C ASP A 64 -2.08 -13.70 5.39
N TYR A 65 -2.68 -13.07 4.39
CA TYR A 65 -2.12 -11.94 3.69
C TYR A 65 -3.14 -10.82 3.54
N ILE A 66 -2.72 -9.60 3.82
CA ILE A 66 -3.47 -8.38 3.50
C ILE A 66 -2.61 -7.53 2.57
N ILE A 67 -3.17 -7.12 1.44
CA ILE A 67 -2.52 -6.19 0.52
C ILE A 67 -3.26 -4.85 0.62
N HIS A 68 -2.61 -3.86 1.20
CA HIS A 68 -3.08 -2.48 1.24
C HIS A 68 -2.43 -1.72 0.09
N ASP A 69 -3.10 -1.72 -1.06
CA ASP A 69 -2.62 -1.08 -2.28
C ASP A 69 -3.74 -0.20 -2.84
N VAL A 70 -3.82 1.03 -2.33
CA VAL A 70 -4.84 2.00 -2.73
C VAL A 70 -4.19 3.23 -3.32
N PHE A 71 -4.56 3.52 -4.55
CA PHE A 71 -4.10 4.67 -5.29
C PHE A 71 -5.28 5.56 -5.69
N THR A 72 -5.19 6.86 -5.42
CA THR A 72 -6.26 7.84 -5.67
C THR A 72 -5.90 8.90 -6.69
N GLY A 73 -4.85 8.67 -7.49
CA GLY A 73 -4.45 9.59 -8.56
C GLY A 73 -3.65 10.81 -8.11
N GLY A 74 -3.07 10.82 -6.90
CA GLY A 74 -2.14 11.88 -6.54
C GLY A 74 -2.05 12.29 -5.08
N ALA A 75 -3.10 12.12 -4.28
CA ALA A 75 -3.05 12.35 -2.84
C ALA A 75 -3.16 11.01 -2.09
N GLU A 76 -2.49 10.91 -0.97
CA GLU A 76 -2.64 9.76 -0.09
C GLU A 76 -4.09 9.71 0.44
N PRO A 77 -4.81 8.58 0.35
CA PRO A 77 -6.12 8.40 0.97
C PRO A 77 -5.94 8.27 2.50
N ILE A 78 -5.78 9.40 3.17
CA ILE A 78 -5.28 9.48 4.55
C ILE A 78 -6.13 8.70 5.56
N ASP A 79 -7.43 8.52 5.30
CA ASP A 79 -8.33 7.75 6.16
C ASP A 79 -7.95 6.27 6.21
N LEU A 80 -7.29 5.77 5.17
CA LEU A 80 -6.75 4.41 5.09
C LEU A 80 -5.37 4.25 5.78
N PHE A 81 -4.85 5.33 6.37
CA PHE A 81 -3.63 5.34 7.17
C PHE A 81 -3.86 5.82 8.61
N THR A 82 -5.11 5.95 9.02
CA THR A 82 -5.44 6.26 10.41
C THR A 82 -5.10 5.07 11.33
N GLN A 83 -4.74 5.37 12.57
CA GLN A 83 -4.41 4.34 13.56
C GLN A 83 -5.58 3.38 13.77
N GLU A 84 -6.81 3.88 13.74
CA GLU A 84 -8.03 3.10 13.90
C GLU A 84 -8.19 2.09 12.75
N PHE A 85 -8.01 2.54 11.50
CA PHE A 85 -8.09 1.66 10.34
C PHE A 85 -6.97 0.60 10.34
N LEU A 86 -5.73 1.00 10.63
CA LEU A 86 -4.60 0.07 10.70
C LEU A 86 -4.74 -0.94 11.84
N ASN A 87 -5.31 -0.54 12.99
CA ASN A 87 -5.66 -1.48 14.07
C ASN A 87 -6.73 -2.49 13.61
N GLY A 88 -7.72 -2.03 12.86
CA GLY A 88 -8.71 -2.91 12.23
C GLY A 88 -8.04 -3.96 11.35
N LEU A 89 -7.14 -3.54 10.45
CA LEU A 89 -6.37 -4.46 9.60
C LEU A 89 -5.50 -5.41 10.42
N SER A 90 -4.81 -4.91 11.46
CA SER A 90 -3.99 -5.75 12.36
C SER A 90 -4.82 -6.86 13.03
N ASN A 91 -6.07 -6.54 13.41
CA ASN A 91 -6.99 -7.51 13.98
C ASN A 91 -7.51 -8.55 12.99
N LEU A 92 -7.44 -8.26 11.69
CA LEU A 92 -7.83 -9.19 10.61
C LEU A 92 -6.66 -10.07 10.14
N ILE A 93 -5.43 -9.81 10.58
CA ILE A 93 -4.28 -10.67 10.25
C ILE A 93 -4.32 -11.92 11.12
N SER A 94 -4.26 -13.10 10.49
CA SER A 94 -4.13 -14.38 11.20
C SER A 94 -2.77 -14.49 11.91
N PRO A 95 -2.63 -15.35 12.93
CA PRO A 95 -1.34 -15.60 13.56
C PRO A 95 -0.27 -16.00 12.53
N GLY A 96 0.85 -15.27 12.50
CA GLY A 96 1.91 -15.47 11.52
C GLY A 96 1.67 -14.82 10.13
N GLY A 97 0.49 -14.26 9.91
CA GLY A 97 0.15 -13.57 8.67
C GLY A 97 0.91 -12.25 8.48
N THR A 98 0.82 -11.69 7.28
CA THR A 98 1.60 -10.51 6.87
C THR A 98 0.71 -9.51 6.13
N ILE A 99 0.88 -8.23 6.42
CA ILE A 99 0.35 -7.15 5.60
C ILE A 99 1.46 -6.54 4.74
N ALA A 100 1.17 -6.31 3.46
CA ALA A 100 1.99 -5.53 2.56
C ALA A 100 1.25 -4.21 2.25
N ILE A 101 1.91 -3.09 2.50
CA ILE A 101 1.37 -1.75 2.28
C ILE A 101 2.17 -1.09 1.17
N ASN A 102 1.51 -0.68 0.11
CA ASN A 102 2.08 0.18 -0.92
C ASN A 102 1.79 1.64 -0.55
N TYR A 103 2.84 2.46 -0.50
CA TYR A 103 2.74 3.88 -0.18
C TYR A 103 3.65 4.69 -1.11
N ALA A 104 3.11 5.69 -1.76
CA ALA A 104 3.87 6.63 -2.58
C ALA A 104 3.77 8.04 -2.00
N GLY A 105 4.91 8.70 -1.78
CA GLY A 105 4.92 10.05 -1.22
C GLY A 105 6.33 10.63 -1.11
N ASP A 106 6.40 11.92 -0.81
CA ASP A 106 7.66 12.60 -0.53
C ASP A 106 8.04 12.40 0.94
N LEU A 107 9.10 11.62 1.17
CA LEU A 107 9.55 11.22 2.51
C LEU A 107 10.10 12.38 3.35
N LEU A 108 10.27 13.57 2.79
CA LEU A 108 10.61 14.79 3.52
C LEU A 108 9.37 15.52 4.06
N LEU A 109 8.18 15.12 3.65
CA LEU A 109 6.94 15.78 4.07
C LEU A 109 6.35 15.20 5.36
N PRO A 110 5.70 16.03 6.19
CA PRO A 110 5.00 15.59 7.39
C PRO A 110 3.97 14.49 7.16
N SER A 111 3.30 14.48 5.99
CA SER A 111 2.33 13.43 5.64
C SER A 111 2.99 12.06 5.58
N ALA A 112 4.05 11.91 4.81
CA ALA A 112 4.77 10.65 4.66
C ALA A 112 5.38 10.16 5.99
N ILE A 113 6.03 11.07 6.72
CA ILE A 113 6.60 10.75 8.03
C ILE A 113 5.51 10.27 8.99
N SER A 114 4.34 10.90 8.98
CA SER A 114 3.24 10.53 9.87
C SER A 114 2.54 9.24 9.47
N VAL A 115 2.44 8.94 8.16
CA VAL A 115 1.98 7.63 7.68
C VAL A 115 2.91 6.54 8.20
N ILE A 116 4.22 6.67 7.99
CA ILE A 116 5.19 5.68 8.48
C ILE A 116 5.13 5.56 10.01
N THR A 117 5.09 6.68 10.73
CA THR A 117 4.95 6.69 12.20
C THR A 117 3.70 5.93 12.66
N THR A 118 2.57 6.14 11.97
CA THR A 118 1.31 5.49 12.35
C THR A 118 1.36 3.99 12.06
N VAL A 119 1.87 3.57 10.91
CA VAL A 119 2.08 2.16 10.58
C VAL A 119 2.96 1.48 11.64
N LEU A 120 4.12 2.07 11.95
CA LEU A 120 5.05 1.53 12.94
C LEU A 120 4.52 1.56 14.38
N SER A 121 3.54 2.40 14.69
CA SER A 121 2.88 2.41 16.00
C SER A 121 1.91 1.26 16.21
N VAL A 122 1.34 0.74 15.11
CA VAL A 122 0.36 -0.35 15.14
C VAL A 122 1.04 -1.71 15.01
N PHE A 123 2.04 -1.81 14.13
CA PHE A 123 2.69 -3.08 13.85
C PHE A 123 4.06 -3.15 14.54
N PRO A 124 4.28 -4.16 15.41
CA PRO A 124 5.54 -4.29 16.17
C PRO A 124 6.74 -4.60 15.29
N ASN A 125 6.54 -5.28 14.17
CA ASN A 125 7.60 -5.69 13.26
C ASN A 125 7.26 -5.30 11.82
N CYS A 126 8.04 -4.36 11.26
CA CYS A 126 7.92 -3.91 9.87
C CYS A 126 9.30 -3.83 9.21
N ARG A 127 9.33 -4.09 7.90
CA ARG A 127 10.46 -3.81 7.01
C ARG A 127 9.97 -2.92 5.87
N LEU A 128 10.71 -1.86 5.63
CA LEU A 128 10.37 -0.82 4.64
C LEU A 128 11.40 -0.85 3.51
N PHE A 129 10.91 -0.87 2.29
CA PHE A 129 11.76 -0.89 1.09
C PHE A 129 11.37 0.25 0.15
N ARG A 130 12.37 0.95 -0.36
CA ARG A 130 12.21 2.01 -1.36
C ARG A 130 12.30 1.42 -2.76
N GLU A 131 11.57 2.02 -3.69
CA GLU A 131 11.72 1.70 -5.12
C GLU A 131 13.10 2.10 -5.63
N VAL A 132 13.57 3.29 -5.27
CA VAL A 132 14.88 3.81 -5.66
C VAL A 132 15.78 4.06 -4.44
N PRO A 133 17.11 3.98 -4.58
CA PRO A 133 18.04 4.31 -3.49
C PRO A 133 17.83 5.74 -2.98
N ILE A 134 18.29 6.00 -1.76
CA ILE A 134 18.33 7.36 -1.20
C ILE A 134 19.17 8.25 -2.13
N PRO A 135 18.64 9.40 -2.61
CA PRO A 135 19.39 10.29 -3.48
C PRO A 135 20.59 10.90 -2.76
N VAL A 136 21.72 10.98 -3.48
CA VAL A 136 22.96 11.59 -2.97
C VAL A 136 23.49 12.59 -4.02
N PRO A 137 23.55 13.89 -3.71
CA PRO A 137 23.12 14.54 -2.46
C PRO A 137 21.61 14.54 -2.29
N MET A 138 21.14 14.63 -1.03
CA MET A 138 19.71 14.75 -0.74
C MET A 138 19.15 16.02 -1.40
N GLY A 139 18.10 15.88 -2.18
CA GLY A 139 17.41 16.97 -2.84
C GLY A 139 16.45 17.75 -1.92
N LYS A 140 15.66 18.65 -2.52
CA LYS A 140 14.57 19.34 -1.81
C LYS A 140 13.31 18.48 -1.70
N GLU A 141 13.24 17.41 -2.46
CA GLU A 141 12.15 16.46 -2.53
C GLU A 141 12.75 15.04 -2.53
N ASP A 142 12.05 14.11 -1.89
CA ASP A 142 12.39 12.69 -1.86
C ASP A 142 11.14 11.86 -2.12
N PHE A 143 10.53 12.11 -3.30
CA PHE A 143 9.35 11.36 -3.73
C PHE A 143 9.75 9.95 -4.15
N THR A 144 9.18 8.95 -3.50
CA THR A 144 9.43 7.54 -3.79
C THR A 144 8.23 6.68 -3.48
N ASN A 145 8.17 5.51 -4.11
CA ASN A 145 7.29 4.44 -3.71
C ASN A 145 7.94 3.59 -2.61
N LEU A 146 7.16 3.24 -1.60
CA LEU A 146 7.54 2.32 -0.53
C LEU A 146 6.69 1.06 -0.57
N VAL A 147 7.32 -0.07 -0.35
CA VAL A 147 6.64 -1.30 0.02
C VAL A 147 6.97 -1.61 1.47
N ILE A 148 5.95 -1.66 2.32
CA ILE A 148 6.08 -1.89 3.76
C ILE A 148 5.47 -3.24 4.08
N PHE A 149 6.28 -4.18 4.54
CA PHE A 149 5.80 -5.47 5.05
C PHE A 149 5.75 -5.41 6.56
N CYS A 150 4.59 -5.75 7.14
CA CYS A 150 4.42 -5.77 8.60
C CYS A 150 3.77 -7.06 9.09
N LYS A 151 4.10 -7.43 10.32
CA LYS A 151 3.42 -8.45 11.12
C LYS A 151 2.84 -7.83 12.38
N ASN A 152 1.77 -8.43 12.88
CA ASN A 152 1.19 -8.07 14.19
C ASN A 152 1.88 -8.80 15.37
N THR A 153 2.99 -9.50 15.10
CA THR A 153 3.83 -10.18 16.08
C THR A 153 5.27 -9.69 15.99
N THR A 154 6.10 -10.02 16.97
CA THR A 154 7.54 -9.68 16.97
C THR A 154 8.40 -10.67 16.19
N GLU A 155 7.80 -11.66 15.53
CA GLU A 155 8.51 -12.64 14.72
C GLU A 155 9.25 -11.99 13.55
N THR A 156 10.44 -12.48 13.27
CA THR A 156 11.26 -11.99 12.13
C THR A 156 10.63 -12.34 10.80
N PHE A 157 10.85 -11.46 9.82
CA PHE A 157 10.49 -11.75 8.43
C PHE A 157 11.44 -12.74 7.80
N THR A 158 10.88 -13.76 7.16
CA THR A 158 11.60 -14.64 6.27
C THR A 158 11.08 -14.44 4.85
N PHE A 159 11.90 -13.88 3.97
CA PHE A 159 11.63 -13.86 2.54
C PHE A 159 12.28 -15.09 1.92
N ARG A 160 11.49 -15.93 1.26
CA ARG A 160 12.05 -16.99 0.46
C ARG A 160 12.61 -16.46 -0.87
N ILE A 161 13.55 -17.15 -1.44
CA ILE A 161 14.03 -16.84 -2.79
C ILE A 161 12.89 -17.15 -3.78
N PRO A 162 12.53 -16.19 -4.66
CA PRO A 162 11.51 -16.42 -5.69
C PRO A 162 11.97 -17.47 -6.72
N ASN A 163 11.01 -18.17 -7.28
CA ASN A 163 11.22 -19.12 -8.37
C ASN A 163 10.37 -18.75 -9.60
N GLU A 164 10.45 -19.53 -10.68
CA GLU A 164 9.76 -19.25 -11.94
C GLU A 164 8.24 -19.09 -11.78
N ALA A 165 7.61 -19.86 -10.89
CA ALA A 165 6.17 -19.77 -10.66
C ALA A 165 5.75 -18.43 -10.05
N ASP A 166 6.62 -17.78 -9.28
CA ASP A 166 6.33 -16.49 -8.66
C ASP A 166 6.28 -15.35 -9.68
N PHE A 167 7.01 -15.49 -10.78
CA PHE A 167 7.06 -14.46 -11.81
C PHE A 167 5.84 -14.46 -12.72
N LEU A 168 5.04 -15.52 -12.73
CA LEU A 168 3.84 -15.68 -13.55
C LEU A 168 4.07 -15.30 -15.03
N GLY A 169 5.25 -15.65 -15.57
CA GLY A 169 5.63 -15.34 -16.94
C GLY A 169 5.95 -13.85 -17.22
N SER A 170 5.99 -12.99 -16.21
CA SER A 170 6.23 -11.55 -16.38
C SER A 170 7.71 -11.18 -16.23
N PRO A 171 8.34 -10.61 -17.28
CA PRO A 171 9.70 -10.07 -17.17
C PRO A 171 9.85 -8.98 -16.10
N ALA A 172 8.83 -8.12 -15.96
CA ALA A 172 8.85 -7.06 -14.94
C ALA A 172 8.85 -7.64 -13.52
N ARG A 173 8.04 -8.69 -13.25
CA ARG A 173 8.08 -9.38 -11.96
C ARG A 173 9.45 -10.02 -11.70
N ARG A 174 10.04 -10.65 -12.70
CA ARG A 174 11.38 -11.25 -12.57
C ARG A 174 12.44 -10.22 -12.15
N GLN A 175 12.32 -9.00 -12.66
CA GLN A 175 13.26 -7.92 -12.38
C GLN A 175 12.98 -7.23 -11.02
N HIS A 176 11.71 -7.07 -10.65
CA HIS A 176 11.32 -6.17 -9.55
C HIS A 176 10.61 -6.85 -8.37
N LEU A 177 10.40 -8.18 -8.40
CA LEU A 177 9.65 -8.87 -7.36
C LEU A 177 10.34 -8.81 -5.98
N VAL A 178 11.66 -8.89 -5.97
CA VAL A 178 12.44 -8.85 -4.71
C VAL A 178 12.69 -7.39 -4.36
N PRO A 179 12.11 -6.91 -3.24
CA PRO A 179 12.33 -5.53 -2.82
C PRO A 179 13.81 -5.33 -2.44
N GLN A 180 14.34 -4.20 -2.88
CA GLN A 180 15.71 -3.77 -2.61
C GLN A 180 15.67 -2.46 -1.80
N ASN A 181 16.80 -1.85 -1.52
CA ASN A 181 16.88 -0.53 -0.87
C ASN A 181 16.08 -0.44 0.46
N GLU A 182 16.34 -1.37 1.36
CA GLU A 182 15.70 -1.38 2.68
C GLU A 182 16.10 -0.12 3.49
N ILE A 183 15.10 0.50 4.11
CA ILE A 183 15.30 1.55 5.10
C ILE A 183 15.61 0.89 6.43
N LEU A 184 16.89 0.85 6.76
CA LEU A 184 17.33 0.35 8.06
C LEU A 184 16.92 1.34 9.15
N ASP A 185 16.58 0.82 10.34
CA ASP A 185 16.22 1.63 11.51
C ASP A 185 15.09 2.64 11.27
N ALA A 186 14.06 2.23 10.47
CA ALA A 186 12.94 3.09 10.10
C ALA A 186 12.27 3.75 11.32
N ARG A 187 12.21 3.07 12.49
CA ARG A 187 11.67 3.64 13.72
C ARG A 187 12.47 4.84 14.20
N GLN A 188 13.80 4.76 14.21
CA GLN A 188 14.69 5.87 14.58
C GLN A 188 14.59 7.03 13.59
N THR A 189 14.41 6.71 12.30
CA THR A 189 14.30 7.71 11.23
C THR A 189 13.09 8.63 11.43
N VAL A 190 11.98 8.12 11.95
CA VAL A 190 10.73 8.89 12.16
C VAL A 190 10.49 9.30 13.61
N GLU A 191 11.33 8.84 14.55
CA GLU A 191 11.15 9.12 15.98
C GLU A 191 11.14 10.62 16.27
N GLY A 192 10.09 11.06 16.96
CA GLY A 192 9.88 12.47 17.31
C GLY A 192 9.53 13.40 16.15
N LYS A 193 9.46 12.91 14.91
CA LYS A 193 9.19 13.73 13.71
C LYS A 193 7.75 13.60 13.20
N GLY A 194 7.13 12.43 13.36
CA GLY A 194 5.78 12.14 12.88
C GLY A 194 4.74 12.24 14.00
N ARG A 195 3.50 12.50 13.62
CA ARG A 195 2.34 12.42 14.51
C ARG A 195 1.48 11.22 14.10
N ILE A 196 0.88 10.55 15.09
CA ILE A 196 -0.11 9.51 14.82
C ILE A 196 -1.32 10.13 14.12
N ILE A 197 -1.70 9.55 12.99
CA ILE A 197 -2.87 9.96 12.23
C ILE A 197 -4.10 9.32 12.87
N ARG A 198 -5.09 10.13 13.26
CA ARG A 198 -6.33 9.65 13.87
C ARG A 198 -7.53 10.02 13.02
N ARG A 199 -8.52 9.15 13.01
CA ARG A 199 -9.77 9.37 12.28
C ARG A 199 -10.42 10.70 12.71
N GLY A 200 -10.85 11.48 11.73
CA GLY A 200 -11.45 12.81 11.94
C GLY A 200 -10.49 13.92 12.42
N GLN A 201 -9.18 13.64 12.51
CA GLN A 201 -8.17 14.61 12.93
C GLN A 201 -7.07 14.77 11.87
N THR A 202 -7.44 14.89 10.60
CA THR A 202 -6.51 14.82 9.45
C THR A 202 -6.24 16.19 8.80
N ARG A 203 -6.99 17.24 9.13
CA ARG A 203 -6.88 18.59 8.50
C ARG A 203 -5.47 19.17 8.50
N TRP A 204 -4.68 18.89 9.52
CA TRP A 204 -3.31 19.38 9.62
C TRP A 204 -2.37 18.80 8.55
N LEU A 205 -2.79 17.75 7.83
CA LEU A 205 -2.04 17.12 6.73
C LEU A 205 -2.36 17.74 5.36
N GLU A 206 -3.44 18.50 5.21
CA GLU A 206 -3.94 18.98 3.90
C GLU A 206 -2.86 19.68 3.07
N ALA A 207 -2.09 20.59 3.68
CA ALA A 207 -1.02 21.30 2.98
C ALA A 207 0.13 20.36 2.52
N SER A 208 0.45 19.36 3.34
CA SER A 208 1.45 18.34 3.04
C SER A 208 0.98 17.41 1.93
N GLN A 209 -0.28 16.96 1.98
CA GLN A 209 -0.89 16.12 0.96
C GLN A 209 -0.95 16.83 -0.40
N LEU A 210 -1.31 18.12 -0.41
CA LEU A 210 -1.32 18.90 -1.66
C LEU A 210 0.09 19.00 -2.29
N ARG A 211 1.13 19.13 -1.47
CA ARG A 211 2.52 19.13 -1.97
C ARG A 211 2.91 17.76 -2.50
N SER A 212 2.59 16.68 -1.77
CA SER A 212 2.82 15.30 -2.22
C SER A 212 2.13 15.00 -3.55
N ALA A 213 0.85 15.39 -3.68
CA ALA A 213 0.08 15.23 -4.91
C ALA A 213 0.70 15.98 -6.11
N ARG A 214 1.23 17.18 -5.90
CA ARG A 214 1.93 17.93 -6.95
C ARG A 214 3.23 17.23 -7.38
N GLY A 215 4.03 16.75 -6.42
CA GLY A 215 5.23 15.98 -6.72
C GLY A 215 4.90 14.72 -7.53
N HIS A 216 3.89 13.97 -7.10
CA HIS A 216 3.41 12.79 -7.82
C HIS A 216 2.94 13.12 -9.25
N TRP A 217 2.21 14.21 -9.42
CA TRP A 217 1.77 14.66 -10.74
C TRP A 217 2.93 14.91 -11.69
N HIS A 218 4.04 15.50 -11.22
CA HIS A 218 5.24 15.69 -12.05
C HIS A 218 5.85 14.36 -12.50
N VAL A 219 5.89 13.36 -11.62
CA VAL A 219 6.37 12.01 -11.96
C VAL A 219 5.43 11.37 -13.00
N MET A 220 4.13 11.44 -12.79
CA MET A 220 3.15 10.85 -13.71
C MET A 220 3.18 11.51 -15.10
N ARG A 221 3.33 12.82 -15.17
CA ARG A 221 3.45 13.53 -16.46
C ARG A 221 4.67 13.11 -17.28
N ALA A 222 5.74 12.70 -16.62
CA ALA A 222 6.95 12.25 -17.30
C ALA A 222 6.81 10.85 -17.95
N VAL A 223 5.78 10.09 -17.61
CA VAL A 223 5.54 8.73 -18.13
C VAL A 223 4.99 8.76 -19.56
N LEU A 224 4.20 9.77 -19.93
CA LEU A 224 3.59 9.91 -21.24
C LEU A 224 4.08 11.21 -21.93
N PRO A 225 4.20 11.22 -23.27
CA PRO A 225 4.53 12.43 -24.01
C PRO A 225 3.53 13.58 -23.74
N ASP A 226 4.00 14.82 -23.76
CA ASP A 226 3.18 16.01 -23.47
C ASP A 226 1.92 16.08 -24.33
N ILE A 227 2.00 15.67 -25.60
CA ILE A 227 0.84 15.65 -26.51
C ILE A 227 -0.35 14.86 -25.98
N VAL A 228 -0.11 13.81 -25.19
CA VAL A 228 -1.18 13.01 -24.58
C VAL A 228 -1.93 13.85 -23.52
N TRP A 229 -1.22 14.68 -22.79
CA TRP A 229 -1.79 15.53 -21.74
C TRP A 229 -2.49 16.79 -22.31
N GLU A 230 -2.11 17.22 -23.50
CA GLU A 230 -2.69 18.40 -24.18
C GLU A 230 -3.98 18.08 -24.93
N THR A 231 -4.23 16.82 -25.23
CA THR A 231 -5.39 16.34 -26.02
C THR A 231 -6.49 15.68 -25.19
N TRP A 232 -6.35 15.70 -23.89
CA TRP A 232 -7.33 15.15 -22.92
C TRP A 232 -8.34 16.18 -22.47
#